data_976f61cd31da682235b2775f3d0df816
#
_entry.id   976f61cd31da682235b2775f3d0df816
#
_cell.length_a   1.000
_cell.length_b   1.000
_cell.length_c   1.000
_cell.angle_alpha   90.00
_cell.angle_beta   90.00
_cell.angle_gamma   90.00
#
_symmetry.space_group_name_H-M   'P 1'
#
loop_
_entity.id
_entity.type
_entity.pdbx_description
1 polymer ?
#
loop_
_entity_poly.entity_id
_entity_poly.type
_entity_poly.pdbx_seq_one_letter_code
_entity_poly.pdbx_strand_id
1 'polypeptide(L)'
;VGPWSQSTIDVDAFVTAAFASVVVEIDGGQGFVEQVANHPAGDSVTPCADDTSSQWHLADGFTAGGSSETLVLTNPYDDLVLSDLTFSTESGFSEPNAFKGFSVPPKSVKVISIAELGNRDEPIIAASVTTRSGRLVVGRAQHFTGAGRLGYDVSLAAPALRDQWWFADGERGEGITETFSIYNPTDSDVSVTPFFLGLPSEFDGGGFAPIEVPARQVVMFAPFDGASDATDVTSDSDFLRTPIPNGRHAAVFSTLSDPSVVVERVLTRPFGETIATSVVQGAPPRPDGFVANRWHVGIGPTEPTESALVIYNVDQEQATITIEAVGPGGPSAIPSLTDIPLGPGAVLTIDLLAPDALGQELIVNASNRVFIERSLERGGGLSGRSGSWALPASDS
;
A
#
# COMPACT_ATOMS: atom_id res chain seq x y z
N VAL A 1 -9.70 17.75 19.53
CA VAL A 1 -10.71 16.84 18.95
C VAL A 1 -11.45 16.19 20.12
N GLY A 2 -12.77 16.15 20.11
CA GLY A 2 -13.57 15.50 21.14
C GLY A 2 -13.62 13.98 20.98
N PRO A 3 -14.12 13.24 21.99
CA PRO A 3 -14.38 11.82 21.82
C PRO A 3 -15.31 11.56 20.63
N TRP A 4 -15.01 10.51 19.86
CA TRP A 4 -15.81 10.11 18.70
C TRP A 4 -16.04 11.24 17.69
N SER A 5 -15.01 12.04 17.46
CA SER A 5 -15.07 13.15 16.51
C SER A 5 -13.83 13.21 15.65
N GLN A 6 -13.99 13.73 14.45
CA GLN A 6 -12.92 13.95 13.48
C GLN A 6 -12.70 15.46 13.26
N SER A 7 -11.47 15.81 12.90
CA SER A 7 -11.10 17.14 12.45
C SER A 7 -10.21 17.04 11.22
N THR A 8 -10.50 17.85 10.22
CA THR A 8 -9.66 17.99 9.03
C THR A 8 -8.80 19.24 9.20
N ILE A 9 -7.52 19.10 8.93
CA ILE A 9 -6.55 20.20 8.92
C ILE A 9 -6.14 20.44 7.47
N ASP A 10 -6.45 21.61 6.96
CA ASP A 10 -5.98 22.07 5.66
C ASP A 10 -4.55 22.59 5.81
N VAL A 11 -3.57 21.84 5.31
CA VAL A 11 -2.15 22.16 5.43
C VAL A 11 -1.79 23.40 4.61
N ASP A 12 -2.43 23.61 3.47
CA ASP A 12 -2.17 24.75 2.58
C ASP A 12 -2.51 26.09 3.23
N ALA A 13 -3.40 26.07 4.26
CA ALA A 13 -3.71 27.27 5.04
C ALA A 13 -2.54 27.73 5.93
N PHE A 14 -1.58 26.87 6.21
CA PHE A 14 -0.45 27.15 7.11
C PHE A 14 0.89 27.26 6.39
N VAL A 15 1.08 26.52 5.29
CA VAL A 15 2.36 26.43 4.57
C VAL A 15 2.14 26.52 3.08
N THR A 16 2.85 27.42 2.41
CA THR A 16 2.91 27.49 0.96
C THR A 16 4.22 26.84 0.49
N ALA A 17 4.18 25.53 0.20
CA ALA A 17 5.31 24.76 -0.28
C ALA A 17 4.82 23.64 -1.22
N ALA A 18 5.68 23.18 -2.14
CA ALA A 18 5.35 22.04 -3.00
C ALA A 18 5.21 20.73 -2.19
N PHE A 19 5.96 20.61 -1.11
CA PHE A 19 5.89 19.50 -0.17
C PHE A 19 6.00 20.03 1.24
N ALA A 20 5.15 19.52 2.13
CA ALA A 20 5.17 19.82 3.56
C ALA A 20 4.99 18.52 4.35
N SER A 21 5.54 18.49 5.55
CA SER A 21 5.29 17.44 6.51
C SER A 21 4.63 17.99 7.75
N VAL A 22 3.70 17.24 8.29
CA VAL A 22 2.96 17.59 9.51
C VAL A 22 3.27 16.57 10.57
N VAL A 23 3.58 17.02 11.76
CA VAL A 23 3.66 16.19 12.98
C VAL A 23 2.40 16.45 13.79
N VAL A 24 1.62 15.41 14.02
CA VAL A 24 0.42 15.47 14.85
C VAL A 24 0.72 14.81 16.19
N GLU A 25 0.65 15.59 17.26
CA GLU A 25 0.79 15.06 18.62
C GLU A 25 -0.60 14.84 19.21
N ILE A 26 -0.86 13.61 19.66
CA ILE A 26 -2.12 13.22 20.29
C ILE A 26 -1.87 13.13 21.80
N ASP A 27 -2.46 14.05 22.56
CA ASP A 27 -2.37 14.08 24.02
C ASP A 27 -3.65 13.52 24.63
N GLY A 28 -3.53 12.32 25.18
CA GLY A 28 -4.64 11.58 25.79
C GLY A 28 -5.56 10.90 24.77
N GLY A 29 -6.18 9.81 25.18
CA GLY A 29 -7.08 9.01 24.33
C GLY A 29 -6.37 8.19 23.26
N GLN A 30 -7.16 7.64 22.36
CA GLN A 30 -6.71 6.94 21.17
C GLN A 30 -7.19 7.68 19.92
N GLY A 31 -6.36 7.78 18.92
CA GLY A 31 -6.69 8.42 17.65
C GLY A 31 -5.76 7.95 16.56
N PHE A 32 -6.14 8.18 15.33
CA PHE A 32 -5.31 7.94 14.15
C PHE A 32 -5.36 9.14 13.22
N VAL A 33 -4.39 9.22 12.33
CA VAL A 33 -4.24 10.31 11.37
C VAL A 33 -4.03 9.73 10.00
N GLU A 34 -4.78 10.24 9.02
CA GLU A 34 -4.60 9.95 7.61
C GLU A 34 -4.23 11.22 6.86
N GLN A 35 -3.43 11.08 5.85
CA GLN A 35 -3.14 12.14 4.88
C GLN A 35 -4.03 11.96 3.66
N VAL A 36 -4.69 13.04 3.25
CA VAL A 36 -5.41 13.12 1.97
C VAL A 36 -4.67 14.12 1.10
N ALA A 37 -4.24 13.69 -0.07
CA ALA A 37 -3.64 14.54 -1.08
C ALA A 37 -4.62 14.71 -2.24
N ASN A 38 -5.08 15.95 -2.46
CA ASN A 38 -5.95 16.31 -3.58
C ASN A 38 -5.08 16.76 -4.73
N HIS A 39 -5.14 16.07 -5.86
CA HIS A 39 -4.31 16.37 -7.02
C HIS A 39 -5.13 16.25 -8.31
N PRO A 40 -4.91 17.13 -9.33
CA PRO A 40 -5.65 17.05 -10.60
C PRO A 40 -5.55 15.71 -11.33
N ALA A 41 -4.49 14.93 -11.09
CA ALA A 41 -4.33 13.59 -11.64
C ALA A 41 -5.01 12.49 -10.81
N GLY A 42 -5.66 12.83 -9.70
CA GLY A 42 -6.39 11.91 -8.82
C GLY A 42 -5.96 12.04 -7.36
N ASP A 43 -6.91 11.89 -6.47
CA ASP A 43 -6.70 11.99 -5.03
C ASP A 43 -6.03 10.74 -4.49
N SER A 44 -5.23 10.88 -3.44
CA SER A 44 -4.58 9.78 -2.75
C SER A 44 -4.82 9.88 -1.24
N VAL A 45 -5.07 8.74 -0.61
CA VAL A 45 -5.23 8.63 0.84
C VAL A 45 -4.23 7.62 1.37
N THR A 46 -3.49 8.01 2.41
CA THR A 46 -2.51 7.13 3.04
C THR A 46 -2.52 7.32 4.56
N PRO A 47 -2.30 6.28 5.36
CA PRO A 47 -2.08 6.44 6.80
C PRO A 47 -0.80 7.24 7.04
N CYS A 48 -0.77 7.98 8.14
CA CYS A 48 0.46 8.62 8.61
C CYS A 48 1.35 7.60 9.33
N ALA A 49 2.66 7.86 9.35
CA ALA A 49 3.58 7.07 10.16
C ALA A 49 3.32 7.35 11.64
N ASP A 50 3.21 6.31 12.42
CA ASP A 50 3.05 6.34 13.88
C ASP A 50 4.40 6.37 14.62
N ASP A 51 5.48 6.00 13.94
CA ASP A 51 6.86 6.07 14.45
C ASP A 51 7.84 6.48 13.33
N THR A 52 9.05 6.79 13.73
CA THR A 52 10.19 7.03 12.85
C THR A 52 11.05 5.78 12.74
N SER A 53 11.78 5.62 11.65
CA SER A 53 12.70 4.49 11.47
C SER A 53 14.10 4.94 11.05
N SER A 54 15.07 4.08 11.27
CA SER A 54 16.41 4.19 10.71
C SER A 54 16.57 3.56 9.33
N GLN A 55 15.51 2.89 8.84
CA GLN A 55 15.48 2.26 7.53
C GLN A 55 14.10 2.49 6.91
N TRP A 56 14.09 2.77 5.62
CA TRP A 56 12.88 2.92 4.82
C TRP A 56 13.11 2.36 3.44
N HIS A 57 12.13 1.60 2.92
CA HIS A 57 12.25 0.90 1.66
C HIS A 57 10.99 1.10 0.82
N LEU A 58 11.18 1.29 -0.48
CA LEU A 58 10.15 1.35 -1.51
C LEU A 58 10.49 0.32 -2.58
N ALA A 59 9.54 -0.50 -2.96
CA ALA A 59 9.76 -1.56 -3.95
C ALA A 59 9.40 -1.10 -5.37
N ASP A 60 8.46 -0.16 -5.50
CA ASP A 60 8.03 0.36 -6.79
C ASP A 60 8.24 1.87 -6.89
N GLY A 61 8.67 2.31 -8.04
CA GLY A 61 8.77 3.69 -8.47
C GLY A 61 8.84 3.70 -10.00
N PHE A 62 8.41 4.80 -10.61
CA PHE A 62 8.23 4.87 -12.05
C PHE A 62 8.58 6.27 -12.58
N THR A 63 9.55 6.35 -13.48
CA THR A 63 9.96 7.62 -14.13
C THR A 63 9.85 7.58 -15.66
N ALA A 64 9.33 6.50 -16.22
CA ALA A 64 9.18 6.38 -17.66
C ALA A 64 8.12 7.33 -18.23
N GLY A 65 8.34 7.77 -19.47
CA GLY A 65 7.41 8.61 -20.22
C GLY A 65 7.16 9.99 -19.61
N GLY A 66 8.11 10.53 -18.84
CA GLY A 66 8.00 11.82 -18.17
C GLY A 66 7.30 11.78 -16.80
N SER A 67 6.98 10.61 -16.31
CA SER A 67 6.50 10.42 -14.93
C SER A 67 7.58 10.81 -13.92
N SER A 68 7.17 11.14 -12.71
CA SER A 68 8.10 11.57 -11.67
C SER A 68 7.83 10.89 -10.33
N GLU A 69 8.91 10.50 -9.68
CA GLU A 69 8.93 10.05 -8.30
C GLU A 69 9.73 11.03 -7.45
N THR A 70 9.16 11.37 -6.31
CA THR A 70 9.77 12.27 -5.34
C THR A 70 9.74 11.65 -3.96
N LEU A 71 10.91 11.53 -3.33
CA LEU A 71 11.02 11.12 -1.94
C LEU A 71 10.97 12.34 -1.04
N VAL A 72 10.18 12.25 0.02
CA VAL A 72 10.01 13.30 1.03
C VAL A 72 10.51 12.76 2.37
N LEU A 73 11.67 13.23 2.80
CA LEU A 73 12.33 12.81 4.03
C LEU A 73 12.06 13.83 5.13
N THR A 74 11.43 13.41 6.19
CA THR A 74 11.04 14.28 7.32
C THR A 74 11.86 13.94 8.54
N ASN A 75 12.59 14.92 9.05
CA ASN A 75 13.26 14.87 10.34
C ASN A 75 12.43 15.63 11.37
N PRO A 76 11.66 14.95 12.25
CA PRO A 76 10.82 15.62 13.25
C PRO A 76 11.60 16.02 14.52
N TYR A 77 12.89 15.73 14.63
CA TYR A 77 13.70 15.91 15.81
C TYR A 77 14.55 17.19 15.78
N ASP A 78 15.13 17.54 16.91
CA ASP A 78 16.01 18.69 17.06
C ASP A 78 17.48 18.39 16.67
N ASP A 79 17.78 17.13 16.39
CA ASP A 79 19.12 16.70 16.00
C ASP A 79 19.21 16.48 14.48
N LEU A 80 20.44 16.65 13.95
CA LEU A 80 20.77 16.37 12.56
C LEU A 80 20.71 14.87 12.26
N VAL A 81 20.03 14.49 11.19
CA VAL A 81 20.06 13.11 10.68
C VAL A 81 21.02 12.99 9.51
N LEU A 82 21.87 11.95 9.53
CA LEU A 82 22.74 11.57 8.41
C LEU A 82 22.21 10.30 7.76
N SER A 83 22.03 10.32 6.45
CA SER A 83 21.38 9.23 5.71
C SER A 83 22.14 8.85 4.45
N ASP A 84 21.97 7.61 4.03
CA ASP A 84 22.33 7.09 2.71
C ASP A 84 21.06 6.78 1.92
N LEU A 85 21.13 6.94 0.59
CA LEU A 85 20.08 6.57 -0.34
C LEU A 85 20.67 5.68 -1.44
N THR A 86 20.06 4.53 -1.64
CA THR A 86 20.42 3.57 -2.69
C THR A 86 19.22 3.26 -3.57
N PHE A 87 19.46 2.83 -4.80
CA PHE A 87 18.45 2.48 -5.78
C PHE A 87 18.72 1.12 -6.40
N SER A 88 17.65 0.45 -6.83
CA SER A 88 17.71 -0.72 -7.70
C SER A 88 16.74 -0.52 -8.86
N THR A 89 17.22 -0.72 -10.08
CA THR A 89 16.43 -0.67 -11.32
C THR A 89 16.64 -1.97 -12.09
N GLU A 90 16.02 -2.12 -13.26
CA GLU A 90 16.34 -3.24 -14.17
C GLU A 90 17.82 -3.27 -14.56
N SER A 91 18.47 -2.10 -14.58
CA SER A 91 19.91 -1.98 -14.87
C SER A 91 20.82 -2.41 -13.72
N GLY A 92 20.26 -2.64 -12.53
CA GLY A 92 20.94 -3.09 -11.33
C GLY A 92 21.01 -2.05 -10.21
N PHE A 93 21.86 -2.35 -9.22
CA PHE A 93 22.04 -1.57 -8.00
C PHE A 93 22.89 -0.31 -8.23
N SER A 94 22.47 0.79 -7.62
CA SER A 94 23.18 2.08 -7.66
C SER A 94 23.23 2.73 -6.28
N GLU A 95 24.40 3.25 -5.94
CA GLU A 95 24.67 4.01 -4.71
C GLU A 95 25.35 5.34 -5.07
N PRO A 96 24.57 6.38 -5.43
CA PRO A 96 25.13 7.65 -5.90
C PRO A 96 25.96 8.34 -4.81
N ASN A 97 27.16 8.80 -5.14
CA ASN A 97 28.05 9.45 -4.17
C ASN A 97 27.43 10.69 -3.51
N ALA A 98 26.57 11.41 -4.22
CA ALA A 98 25.87 12.57 -3.68
C ALA A 98 24.89 12.22 -2.53
N PHE A 99 24.54 10.96 -2.40
CA PHE A 99 23.59 10.46 -1.40
C PHE A 99 24.24 9.50 -0.38
N LYS A 100 25.55 9.57 -0.25
CA LYS A 100 26.30 8.92 0.84
C LYS A 100 26.52 9.90 1.97
N GLY A 101 25.87 9.67 3.11
CA GLY A 101 25.98 10.52 4.29
C GLY A 101 25.42 11.93 4.09
N PHE A 102 24.37 12.08 3.30
CA PHE A 102 23.72 13.37 3.18
C PHE A 102 22.95 13.71 4.45
N SER A 103 22.78 15.00 4.72
CA SER A 103 22.13 15.48 5.92
C SER A 103 20.67 15.86 5.68
N VAL A 104 19.83 15.57 6.69
CA VAL A 104 18.50 16.13 6.87
C VAL A 104 18.52 16.99 8.13
N PRO A 105 18.43 18.33 8.01
CA PRO A 105 18.52 19.22 9.17
C PRO A 105 17.43 18.97 10.21
N PRO A 106 17.60 19.47 11.44
CA PRO A 106 16.56 19.42 12.46
C PRO A 106 15.25 20.07 12.00
N LYS A 107 14.11 19.50 12.41
CA LYS A 107 12.76 20.04 12.14
C LYS A 107 12.56 20.45 10.68
N SER A 108 13.03 19.61 9.75
CA SER A 108 13.02 19.95 8.33
C SER A 108 12.57 18.80 7.44
N VAL A 109 12.21 19.18 6.22
CA VAL A 109 11.88 18.28 5.13
C VAL A 109 12.99 18.37 4.07
N LYS A 110 13.45 17.22 3.59
CA LYS A 110 14.31 17.12 2.42
C LYS A 110 13.56 16.41 1.31
N VAL A 111 13.47 17.08 0.17
CA VAL A 111 12.80 16.58 -1.03
C VAL A 111 13.86 16.12 -2.03
N ILE A 112 13.69 14.92 -2.60
CA ILE A 112 14.61 14.31 -3.54
C ILE A 112 13.81 13.84 -4.76
N SER A 113 14.00 14.48 -5.91
CA SER A 113 13.44 14.05 -7.19
C SER A 113 14.32 12.95 -7.79
N ILE A 114 13.76 11.78 -7.99
CA ILE A 114 14.49 10.60 -8.49
C ILE A 114 14.97 10.81 -9.94
N ALA A 115 14.13 11.41 -10.79
CA ALA A 115 14.49 11.69 -12.18
C ALA A 115 15.67 12.67 -12.34
N GLU A 116 15.88 13.56 -11.36
CA GLU A 116 17.02 14.50 -11.37
C GLU A 116 18.34 13.80 -11.06
N LEU A 117 18.30 12.60 -10.48
CA LEU A 117 19.47 11.82 -10.11
C LEU A 117 20.02 10.93 -11.22
N GLY A 118 19.46 11.02 -12.43
CA GLY A 118 19.86 10.23 -13.57
C GLY A 118 19.03 8.97 -13.80
N ASN A 119 18.11 8.63 -12.90
CA ASN A 119 17.17 7.53 -13.04
C ASN A 119 15.93 8.00 -13.82
N ARG A 120 16.12 8.25 -15.11
CA ARG A 120 15.07 8.71 -16.04
C ARG A 120 14.64 7.53 -16.90
N ASP A 121 13.35 7.56 -17.28
CA ASP A 121 12.73 6.54 -18.12
C ASP A 121 12.85 5.11 -17.57
N GLU A 122 12.94 4.97 -16.25
CA GLU A 122 12.95 3.66 -15.60
C GLU A 122 11.51 3.16 -15.39
N PRO A 123 11.20 1.94 -15.85
CA PRO A 123 9.88 1.35 -15.65
C PRO A 123 9.67 0.82 -14.23
N ILE A 124 10.76 0.63 -13.49
CA ILE A 124 10.75 0.23 -12.09
C ILE A 124 11.99 0.78 -11.36
N ILE A 125 11.78 1.36 -10.19
CA ILE A 125 12.83 1.84 -9.31
C ILE A 125 12.49 1.45 -7.88
N ALA A 126 13.31 0.63 -7.25
CA ALA A 126 13.26 0.45 -5.81
C ALA A 126 14.26 1.39 -5.12
N ALA A 127 13.91 1.84 -3.93
CA ALA A 127 14.75 2.76 -3.17
C ALA A 127 14.89 2.32 -1.71
N SER A 128 16.07 2.56 -1.13
CA SER A 128 16.32 2.39 0.30
C SER A 128 16.97 3.63 0.88
N VAL A 129 16.38 4.15 1.97
CA VAL A 129 16.97 5.20 2.80
C VAL A 129 17.39 4.59 4.12
N THR A 130 18.68 4.67 4.45
CA THR A 130 19.23 4.16 5.70
C THR A 130 19.91 5.29 6.46
N THR A 131 19.62 5.47 7.75
CA THR A 131 20.27 6.50 8.55
C THR A 131 21.53 5.96 9.22
N ARG A 132 22.61 6.74 9.15
CA ARG A 132 23.85 6.50 9.92
C ARG A 132 23.71 7.01 11.35
N SER A 133 22.88 8.03 11.54
CA SER A 133 22.55 8.60 12.85
C SER A 133 21.17 9.21 12.81
N GLY A 134 20.42 9.07 13.90
CA GLY A 134 19.06 9.56 14.03
C GLY A 134 18.02 8.67 13.35
N ARG A 135 16.82 9.16 13.28
CA ARG A 135 15.64 8.50 12.68
C ARG A 135 14.84 9.54 11.91
N LEU A 136 14.11 9.14 10.91
CA LEU A 136 13.26 10.01 10.11
C LEU A 136 12.00 9.27 9.63
N VAL A 137 11.15 9.95 8.90
CA VAL A 137 10.03 9.37 8.13
C VAL A 137 10.32 9.59 6.66
N VAL A 138 10.04 8.60 5.83
CA VAL A 138 10.13 8.70 4.36
C VAL A 138 8.77 8.45 3.75
N GLY A 139 8.29 9.42 2.97
CA GLY A 139 7.15 9.28 2.08
C GLY A 139 7.58 9.40 0.62
N ARG A 140 6.70 8.96 -0.26
CA ARG A 140 6.82 9.07 -1.70
C ARG A 140 5.63 9.84 -2.26
N ALA A 141 5.87 10.71 -3.25
CA ALA A 141 4.86 11.22 -4.17
C ALA A 141 5.21 10.71 -5.59
N GLN A 142 4.32 9.93 -6.17
CA GLN A 142 4.45 9.36 -7.51
C GLN A 142 3.43 10.02 -8.43
N HIS A 143 3.90 10.68 -9.50
CA HIS A 143 3.04 11.27 -10.52
C HIS A 143 3.23 10.52 -11.84
N PHE A 144 2.19 9.80 -12.26
CA PHE A 144 2.16 9.09 -13.54
C PHE A 144 1.60 10.02 -14.62
N THR A 145 2.41 10.34 -15.62
CA THR A 145 2.05 11.26 -16.71
C THR A 145 2.33 10.69 -18.10
N GLY A 146 2.91 9.50 -18.18
CA GLY A 146 3.38 8.92 -19.44
C GLY A 146 3.37 7.41 -19.49
N ALA A 147 3.81 6.86 -20.62
CA ALA A 147 3.88 5.42 -20.90
C ALA A 147 2.55 4.68 -20.67
N GLY A 148 1.41 5.34 -21.00
CA GLY A 148 0.08 4.77 -20.82
C GLY A 148 -0.45 4.81 -19.40
N ARG A 149 0.28 5.39 -18.43
CA ARG A 149 -0.12 5.47 -17.02
C ARG A 149 -0.50 6.91 -16.65
N LEU A 150 -1.61 7.06 -15.92
CA LEU A 150 -2.03 8.32 -15.32
C LEU A 150 -2.35 8.10 -13.85
N GLY A 151 -2.09 9.09 -13.01
CA GLY A 151 -2.45 9.06 -11.60
C GLY A 151 -1.46 9.82 -10.72
N TYR A 152 -1.87 9.99 -9.47
CA TYR A 152 -1.04 10.57 -8.44
C TYR A 152 -1.21 9.77 -7.15
N ASP A 153 -0.12 9.29 -6.61
CA ASP A 153 -0.10 8.52 -5.37
C ASP A 153 0.87 9.13 -4.36
N VAL A 154 0.41 9.22 -3.11
CA VAL A 154 1.23 9.51 -1.95
C VAL A 154 1.21 8.30 -1.05
N SER A 155 2.38 7.83 -0.66
CA SER A 155 2.52 6.65 0.21
C SER A 155 3.68 6.81 1.17
N LEU A 156 3.65 6.07 2.27
CA LEU A 156 4.82 5.87 3.12
C LEU A 156 5.72 4.77 2.52
N ALA A 157 7.01 4.89 2.74
CA ALA A 157 7.93 3.78 2.56
C ALA A 157 7.74 2.74 3.68
N ALA A 158 8.20 1.51 3.48
CA ALA A 158 8.25 0.48 4.50
C ALA A 158 9.32 0.81 5.55
N PRO A 159 8.99 0.87 6.84
CA PRO A 159 9.96 1.19 7.89
C PRO A 159 10.90 0.03 8.25
N ALA A 160 10.70 -1.14 7.63
CA ALA A 160 11.53 -2.33 7.81
C ALA A 160 11.24 -3.38 6.74
N LEU A 161 12.17 -4.31 6.56
CA LEU A 161 11.94 -5.52 5.78
C LEU A 161 11.05 -6.49 6.55
N ARG A 162 10.32 -7.33 5.81
CA ARG A 162 9.44 -8.35 6.38
C ARG A 162 9.62 -9.70 5.67
N ASP A 163 9.15 -10.73 6.34
CA ASP A 163 9.04 -12.09 5.83
C ASP A 163 7.71 -12.33 5.11
N GLN A 164 6.70 -11.47 5.36
CA GLN A 164 5.40 -11.52 4.70
C GLN A 164 4.86 -10.13 4.38
N TRP A 165 4.12 -10.06 3.25
CA TRP A 165 3.39 -8.88 2.81
C TRP A 165 2.01 -9.28 2.30
N TRP A 166 0.96 -8.60 2.78
CA TRP A 166 -0.42 -8.95 2.55
C TRP A 166 -1.15 -7.86 1.78
N PHE A 167 -2.01 -8.29 0.85
CA PHE A 167 -2.87 -7.44 0.03
C PHE A 167 -4.27 -8.05 0.03
N ALA A 168 -5.31 -7.26 0.37
CA ALA A 168 -6.69 -7.75 0.36
C ALA A 168 -7.43 -7.38 -0.92
N ASP A 169 -7.12 -6.22 -1.54
CA ASP A 169 -7.83 -5.66 -2.70
C ASP A 169 -7.10 -5.93 -4.03
N GLY A 170 -6.73 -7.17 -4.30
CA GLY A 170 -6.31 -7.61 -5.62
C GLY A 170 -7.52 -7.66 -6.56
N GLU A 171 -7.32 -7.40 -7.85
CA GLU A 171 -8.39 -7.45 -8.84
C GLU A 171 -7.90 -7.95 -10.18
N ARG A 172 -8.63 -8.92 -10.74
CA ARG A 172 -8.50 -9.37 -12.10
C ARG A 172 -9.77 -9.06 -12.90
N GLY A 173 -9.61 -8.48 -14.08
CA GLY A 173 -10.71 -8.13 -14.96
C GLY A 173 -10.22 -7.74 -16.34
N GLU A 174 -11.15 -7.50 -17.26
CA GLU A 174 -10.83 -7.06 -18.61
C GLU A 174 -10.14 -5.68 -18.57
N GLY A 175 -8.94 -5.60 -19.14
CA GLY A 175 -8.13 -4.39 -19.17
C GLY A 175 -7.53 -3.97 -17.81
N ILE A 176 -7.73 -4.76 -16.76
CA ILE A 176 -7.08 -4.54 -15.46
C ILE A 176 -5.79 -5.36 -15.44
N THR A 177 -4.69 -4.71 -15.06
CA THR A 177 -3.43 -5.40 -14.80
C THR A 177 -3.02 -5.23 -13.36
N GLU A 178 -2.53 -6.30 -12.77
CA GLU A 178 -1.99 -6.32 -11.42
C GLU A 178 -0.56 -6.84 -11.49
N THR A 179 0.37 -6.05 -11.00
CA THR A 179 1.78 -6.42 -10.90
C THR A 179 2.29 -6.18 -9.49
N PHE A 180 3.29 -6.94 -9.10
CA PHE A 180 3.95 -6.79 -7.80
C PHE A 180 5.42 -6.53 -8.00
N SER A 181 5.91 -5.47 -7.38
CA SER A 181 7.33 -5.14 -7.32
C SER A 181 7.89 -5.71 -6.04
N ILE A 182 8.83 -6.63 -6.15
CA ILE A 182 9.46 -7.33 -5.02
C ILE A 182 10.90 -6.86 -4.92
N TYR A 183 11.23 -6.16 -3.86
CA TYR A 183 12.55 -5.59 -3.64
C TYR A 183 13.31 -6.30 -2.53
N ASN A 184 14.48 -6.80 -2.87
CA ASN A 184 15.44 -7.39 -1.96
C ASN A 184 16.64 -6.43 -1.79
N PRO A 185 16.71 -5.60 -0.74
CA PRO A 185 17.86 -4.73 -0.50
C PRO A 185 19.05 -5.44 0.18
N THR A 186 18.94 -6.72 0.50
CA THR A 186 19.98 -7.48 1.19
C THR A 186 21.11 -7.92 0.27
N ASP A 187 22.20 -8.42 0.85
CA ASP A 187 23.37 -8.89 0.13
C ASP A 187 23.29 -10.36 -0.31
N SER A 188 22.14 -11.01 -0.11
CA SER A 188 21.89 -12.41 -0.46
C SER A 188 20.65 -12.55 -1.30
N ASP A 189 20.63 -13.51 -2.21
CA ASP A 189 19.46 -13.86 -2.98
C ASP A 189 18.33 -14.38 -2.05
N VAL A 190 17.10 -14.06 -2.37
CA VAL A 190 15.91 -14.41 -1.57
C VAL A 190 14.87 -15.05 -2.47
N SER A 191 14.29 -16.16 -2.00
CA SER A 191 13.18 -16.82 -2.66
C SER A 191 11.86 -16.40 -2.02
N VAL A 192 10.92 -15.87 -2.81
CA VAL A 192 9.63 -15.35 -2.36
C VAL A 192 8.51 -16.16 -2.99
N THR A 193 7.64 -16.73 -2.16
CA THR A 193 6.50 -17.52 -2.63
C THR A 193 5.23 -16.67 -2.59
N PRO A 194 4.56 -16.43 -3.72
CA PRO A 194 3.26 -15.77 -3.77
C PRO A 194 2.12 -16.78 -3.56
N PHE A 195 1.10 -16.34 -2.83
CA PHE A 195 -0.15 -17.07 -2.63
C PHE A 195 -1.31 -16.14 -2.98
N PHE A 196 -2.28 -16.63 -3.78
CA PHE A 196 -3.51 -15.91 -4.08
C PHE A 196 -4.68 -16.61 -3.40
N LEU A 197 -5.52 -15.86 -2.72
CA LEU A 197 -6.52 -16.33 -1.78
C LEU A 197 -7.88 -15.66 -2.06
N GLY A 198 -8.96 -16.24 -1.56
CA GLY A 198 -10.31 -15.71 -1.80
C GLY A 198 -10.88 -16.07 -3.17
N LEU A 199 -10.23 -16.96 -3.89
CA LEU A 199 -10.65 -17.49 -5.16
C LEU A 199 -11.76 -18.56 -4.97
N PRO A 200 -12.61 -18.81 -5.99
CA PRO A 200 -13.56 -19.93 -5.93
C PRO A 200 -12.87 -21.26 -5.59
N SER A 201 -13.57 -22.15 -4.89
CA SER A 201 -13.00 -23.41 -4.34
C SER A 201 -12.43 -24.37 -5.38
N GLU A 202 -12.80 -24.22 -6.63
CA GLU A 202 -12.23 -24.96 -7.77
C GLU A 202 -10.80 -24.52 -8.14
N PHE A 203 -10.39 -23.35 -7.62
CA PHE A 203 -9.04 -22.79 -7.76
C PHE A 203 -8.30 -22.93 -6.44
N ASP A 204 -8.18 -24.14 -5.96
CA ASP A 204 -7.55 -24.44 -4.66
C ASP A 204 -6.14 -23.84 -4.59
N GLY A 205 -6.08 -22.64 -3.98
CA GLY A 205 -4.90 -21.89 -3.60
C GLY A 205 -3.71 -22.01 -4.57
N GLY A 206 -3.89 -21.61 -5.84
CA GLY A 206 -2.86 -21.76 -6.85
C GLY A 206 -1.51 -21.24 -6.37
N GLY A 207 -0.67 -22.12 -5.89
CA GLY A 207 0.70 -21.83 -5.52
C GLY A 207 1.48 -21.53 -6.80
N PHE A 208 1.94 -20.32 -6.95
CA PHE A 208 2.95 -19.99 -7.94
C PHE A 208 4.31 -20.57 -7.52
N ALA A 209 5.16 -20.84 -8.49
CA ALA A 209 6.53 -21.19 -8.18
C ALA A 209 7.19 -20.05 -7.40
N PRO A 210 8.11 -20.35 -6.48
CA PRO A 210 8.89 -19.31 -5.82
C PRO A 210 9.60 -18.40 -6.82
N ILE A 211 9.62 -17.11 -6.52
CA ILE A 211 10.27 -16.08 -7.32
C ILE A 211 11.64 -15.81 -6.69
N GLU A 212 12.69 -16.01 -7.47
CA GLU A 212 14.03 -15.68 -7.03
C GLU A 212 14.28 -14.18 -7.22
N VAL A 213 14.58 -13.50 -6.13
CA VAL A 213 14.90 -12.07 -6.09
C VAL A 213 16.38 -11.92 -5.74
N PRO A 214 17.25 -11.63 -6.72
CA PRO A 214 18.68 -11.53 -6.48
C PRO A 214 19.03 -10.43 -5.46
N ALA A 215 20.20 -10.56 -4.86
CA ALA A 215 20.73 -9.59 -3.91
C ALA A 215 20.74 -8.16 -4.49
N ARG A 216 20.25 -7.21 -3.73
CA ARG A 216 20.17 -5.79 -4.09
C ARG A 216 19.42 -5.52 -5.41
N GLN A 217 18.39 -6.31 -5.72
CA GLN A 217 17.59 -6.15 -6.93
C GLN A 217 16.10 -6.03 -6.63
N VAL A 218 15.38 -5.48 -7.58
CA VAL A 218 13.93 -5.48 -7.66
C VAL A 218 13.48 -6.35 -8.83
N VAL A 219 12.44 -7.13 -8.62
CA VAL A 219 11.83 -8.00 -9.63
C VAL A 219 10.35 -7.64 -9.74
N MET A 220 9.86 -7.51 -10.98
CA MET A 220 8.43 -7.33 -11.25
C MET A 220 7.79 -8.69 -11.53
N PHE A 221 6.71 -8.98 -10.80
CA PHE A 221 5.92 -10.19 -10.97
C PHE A 221 4.50 -9.82 -11.45
N ALA A 222 4.10 -10.36 -12.60
CA ALA A 222 2.80 -10.16 -13.23
C ALA A 222 2.05 -11.50 -13.30
N PRO A 223 1.22 -11.83 -12.31
CA PRO A 223 0.61 -13.16 -12.19
C PRO A 223 -0.41 -13.48 -13.27
N PHE A 224 -0.95 -12.46 -13.95
CA PHE A 224 -2.10 -12.61 -14.87
C PHE A 224 -1.79 -12.24 -16.32
N ASP A 225 -0.62 -11.72 -16.60
CA ASP A 225 -0.21 -11.47 -17.97
C ASP A 225 0.04 -12.79 -18.67
N GLY A 226 -0.86 -13.17 -19.60
CA GLY A 226 -0.76 -14.39 -20.37
C GLY A 226 0.46 -14.47 -21.30
N ALA A 227 1.35 -13.50 -21.21
CA ALA A 227 2.66 -13.43 -21.82
C ALA A 227 3.82 -13.74 -20.86
N SER A 228 3.57 -14.01 -19.59
CA SER A 228 4.59 -14.64 -18.77
C SER A 228 4.73 -16.08 -19.30
N ASP A 229 5.54 -16.20 -20.31
CA ASP A 229 6.14 -17.46 -20.70
C ASP A 229 6.91 -18.02 -19.49
N ALA A 230 6.18 -18.57 -18.55
CA ALA A 230 6.71 -19.58 -17.64
C ALA A 230 7.04 -20.85 -18.46
N THR A 231 7.64 -20.65 -19.63
CA THR A 231 7.96 -21.71 -20.59
C THR A 231 9.23 -22.45 -20.21
N ASP A 232 9.82 -22.18 -19.06
CA ASP A 232 11.01 -22.93 -18.62
C ASP A 232 10.83 -23.70 -17.31
N VAL A 233 9.59 -23.95 -16.89
CA VAL A 233 9.36 -24.97 -15.86
C VAL A 233 9.05 -26.29 -16.56
N THR A 234 10.11 -27.01 -16.94
CA THR A 234 10.05 -28.43 -17.25
C THR A 234 9.71 -29.22 -16.00
N SER A 235 8.47 -29.17 -15.55
CA SER A 235 7.94 -30.10 -14.57
C SER A 235 6.53 -30.51 -14.93
N ASP A 236 6.31 -31.80 -14.91
CA ASP A 236 5.12 -32.59 -15.22
C ASP A 236 3.87 -32.25 -14.33
N SER A 237 3.63 -31.03 -13.94
CA SER A 237 2.44 -30.67 -13.19
C SER A 237 1.51 -29.78 -14.01
N ASP A 238 0.50 -30.39 -14.60
CA ASP A 238 -0.68 -29.73 -15.21
C ASP A 238 -1.45 -28.80 -14.25
N PHE A 239 -1.02 -28.70 -12.99
CA PHE A 239 -1.65 -27.91 -11.94
C PHE A 239 -1.46 -26.38 -12.07
N LEU A 240 -0.50 -25.91 -12.85
CA LEU A 240 -0.14 -24.50 -12.94
C LEU A 240 -0.85 -23.73 -14.09
N ARG A 241 -1.82 -24.33 -14.77
CA ARG A 241 -2.45 -23.73 -15.95
C ARG A 241 -3.91 -23.32 -15.80
N THR A 242 -4.48 -23.43 -14.62
CA THR A 242 -5.84 -22.94 -14.44
C THR A 242 -5.79 -21.44 -14.24
N PRO A 243 -6.30 -20.62 -15.18
CA PRO A 243 -6.26 -19.18 -15.04
C PRO A 243 -7.10 -18.76 -13.82
N ILE A 244 -6.56 -17.93 -12.96
CA ILE A 244 -7.29 -17.33 -11.86
C ILE A 244 -8.52 -16.61 -12.43
N PRO A 245 -9.74 -16.83 -11.89
CA PRO A 245 -10.94 -16.21 -12.42
C PRO A 245 -10.94 -14.69 -12.25
N ASN A 246 -11.73 -14.00 -13.06
CA ASN A 246 -11.98 -12.58 -12.87
C ASN A 246 -12.67 -12.34 -11.52
N GLY A 247 -12.32 -11.26 -10.86
CA GLY A 247 -12.86 -10.86 -9.57
C GLY A 247 -11.79 -10.39 -8.60
N ARG A 248 -12.22 -10.10 -7.39
CA ARG A 248 -11.32 -9.69 -6.31
C ARG A 248 -10.71 -10.90 -5.62
N HIS A 249 -9.49 -10.73 -5.16
CA HIS A 249 -8.72 -11.73 -4.45
C HIS A 249 -7.76 -11.06 -3.46
N ALA A 250 -7.27 -11.83 -2.50
CA ALA A 250 -6.16 -11.43 -1.66
C ALA A 250 -4.86 -12.05 -2.18
N ALA A 251 -3.74 -11.41 -1.90
CA ALA A 251 -2.41 -11.94 -2.19
C ALA A 251 -1.52 -11.87 -0.96
N VAL A 252 -0.68 -12.89 -0.78
CA VAL A 252 0.32 -12.96 0.27
C VAL A 252 1.65 -13.35 -0.35
N PHE A 253 2.69 -12.60 -0.06
CA PHE A 253 4.06 -12.90 -0.44
C PHE A 253 4.86 -13.30 0.79
N SER A 254 5.52 -14.44 0.77
CA SER A 254 6.27 -14.95 1.92
C SER A 254 7.66 -15.44 1.53
N THR A 255 8.66 -15.05 2.32
CA THR A 255 10.04 -15.57 2.17
C THR A 255 10.25 -16.90 2.90
N LEU A 256 9.29 -17.35 3.71
CA LEU A 256 9.38 -18.55 4.55
C LEU A 256 10.59 -18.55 5.53
N SER A 257 11.29 -17.44 5.65
CA SER A 257 12.52 -17.30 6.43
C SER A 257 12.61 -15.91 7.07
N ASP A 258 13.80 -15.36 7.14
CA ASP A 258 14.05 -14.06 7.75
C ASP A 258 13.44 -12.89 6.98
N PRO A 259 13.05 -11.80 7.65
CA PRO A 259 12.59 -10.56 7.02
C PRO A 259 13.65 -10.02 6.04
N SER A 260 13.34 -10.00 4.74
CA SER A 260 14.35 -9.68 3.71
C SER A 260 13.84 -8.90 2.52
N VAL A 261 12.53 -8.74 2.37
CA VAL A 261 11.96 -8.05 1.20
C VAL A 261 10.96 -6.97 1.59
N VAL A 262 10.66 -6.12 0.61
CA VAL A 262 9.47 -5.25 0.57
C VAL A 262 8.71 -5.56 -0.70
N VAL A 263 7.38 -5.56 -0.62
CA VAL A 263 6.50 -5.81 -1.78
C VAL A 263 5.50 -4.65 -1.90
N GLU A 264 5.37 -4.12 -3.10
CA GLU A 264 4.34 -3.16 -3.48
C GLU A 264 3.53 -3.72 -4.65
N ARG A 265 2.23 -3.46 -4.65
CA ARG A 265 1.31 -3.80 -5.74
C ARG A 265 1.05 -2.59 -6.60
N VAL A 266 1.16 -2.75 -7.91
CA VAL A 266 0.71 -1.78 -8.91
C VAL A 266 -0.56 -2.33 -9.55
N LEU A 267 -1.63 -1.54 -9.51
CA LEU A 267 -2.89 -1.88 -10.13
C LEU A 267 -3.25 -0.84 -11.17
N THR A 268 -3.47 -1.28 -12.41
CA THR A 268 -3.85 -0.39 -13.51
C THR A 268 -5.24 -0.73 -14.00
N ARG A 269 -6.00 0.30 -14.37
CA ARG A 269 -7.36 0.17 -14.92
C ARG A 269 -7.50 1.02 -16.18
N PRO A 270 -8.34 0.60 -17.14
CA PRO A 270 -8.65 1.42 -18.31
C PRO A 270 -9.25 2.77 -17.90
N PHE A 271 -8.81 3.82 -18.56
CA PHE A 271 -9.36 5.17 -18.46
C PHE A 271 -9.39 5.80 -19.86
N GLY A 272 -10.50 5.67 -20.58
CA GLY A 272 -10.56 6.07 -21.99
C GLY A 272 -9.51 5.32 -22.82
N GLU A 273 -8.60 6.04 -23.45
CA GLU A 273 -7.47 5.48 -24.22
C GLU A 273 -6.19 5.32 -23.38
N THR A 274 -6.24 5.61 -22.09
CA THR A 274 -5.11 5.56 -21.16
C THR A 274 -5.35 4.60 -20.02
N ILE A 275 -4.41 4.51 -19.10
CA ILE A 275 -4.45 3.60 -17.94
C ILE A 275 -4.27 4.42 -16.66
N ALA A 276 -5.28 4.39 -15.80
CA ALA A 276 -5.18 4.91 -14.44
C ALA A 276 -4.42 3.92 -13.56
N THR A 277 -3.44 4.41 -12.81
CA THR A 277 -2.50 3.59 -12.03
C THR A 277 -2.56 3.96 -10.55
N SER A 278 -2.51 2.95 -9.68
CA SER A 278 -2.32 3.10 -8.24
C SER A 278 -1.22 2.18 -7.75
N VAL A 279 -0.49 2.62 -6.72
CA VAL A 279 0.53 1.83 -6.05
C VAL A 279 0.18 1.70 -4.57
N VAL A 280 0.22 0.48 -4.06
CA VAL A 280 -0.08 0.19 -2.66
C VAL A 280 1.01 -0.69 -2.08
N GLN A 281 1.56 -0.27 -0.96
CA GLN A 281 2.46 -1.11 -0.20
C GLN A 281 1.70 -2.25 0.48
N GLY A 282 2.24 -3.45 0.49
CA GLY A 282 1.70 -4.55 1.26
C GLY A 282 1.69 -4.24 2.76
N ALA A 283 0.76 -4.82 3.48
CA ALA A 283 0.71 -4.74 4.93
C ALA A 283 1.49 -5.90 5.57
N PRO A 284 2.33 -5.65 6.58
CA PRO A 284 2.99 -6.73 7.31
C PRO A 284 2.04 -7.30 8.38
N PRO A 285 1.70 -8.61 8.35
CA PRO A 285 0.81 -9.18 9.35
C PRO A 285 1.46 -9.29 10.74
N ARG A 286 2.79 -9.29 10.79
CA ARG A 286 3.59 -9.38 12.02
C ARG A 286 4.92 -8.62 11.86
N PRO A 287 5.51 -8.08 12.94
CA PRO A 287 5.04 -8.04 14.34
C PRO A 287 4.03 -6.92 14.61
N ASP A 288 3.68 -6.11 13.61
CA ASP A 288 3.03 -4.80 13.78
C ASP A 288 1.51 -4.88 13.94
N GLY A 289 0.94 -6.11 14.06
CA GLY A 289 -0.47 -6.29 14.41
C GLY A 289 -1.48 -5.95 13.31
N PHE A 290 -1.07 -5.95 12.03
CA PHE A 290 -1.97 -5.71 10.89
C PHE A 290 -2.99 -6.83 10.64
N VAL A 291 -3.19 -7.69 11.61
CA VAL A 291 -4.24 -8.72 11.60
C VAL A 291 -4.97 -8.61 12.92
N ALA A 292 -6.18 -8.11 12.90
CA ALA A 292 -6.97 -7.80 14.08
C ALA A 292 -8.43 -8.22 13.89
N ASN A 293 -9.18 -8.23 14.97
CA ASN A 293 -10.64 -8.44 14.95
C ASN A 293 -11.41 -7.13 15.03
N ARG A 294 -10.73 -5.98 15.21
CA ARG A 294 -11.34 -4.66 15.21
C ARG A 294 -10.48 -3.66 14.45
N TRP A 295 -11.11 -2.87 13.59
CA TRP A 295 -10.46 -1.94 12.69
C TRP A 295 -11.15 -0.59 12.67
N HIS A 296 -10.36 0.47 12.55
CA HIS A 296 -10.82 1.83 12.29
C HIS A 296 -10.62 2.16 10.81
N VAL A 297 -11.62 2.76 10.21
CA VAL A 297 -11.62 3.24 8.83
C VAL A 297 -11.92 4.72 8.85
N GLY A 298 -11.03 5.53 8.33
CA GLY A 298 -11.23 6.97 8.23
C GLY A 298 -12.46 7.34 7.40
N ILE A 299 -12.84 8.61 7.42
CA ILE A 299 -14.03 9.08 6.70
C ILE A 299 -13.95 8.68 5.22
N GLY A 300 -15.00 8.00 4.78
CA GLY A 300 -15.22 7.67 3.38
C GLY A 300 -15.72 8.88 2.56
N PRO A 301 -16.02 8.66 1.28
CA PRO A 301 -16.58 9.70 0.42
C PRO A 301 -17.93 10.18 0.96
N THR A 302 -18.21 11.46 0.75
CA THR A 302 -19.50 12.08 1.11
C THR A 302 -20.56 11.91 0.02
N GLU A 303 -20.14 11.51 -1.18
CA GLU A 303 -20.99 11.22 -2.32
C GLU A 303 -20.88 9.74 -2.70
N PRO A 304 -21.92 9.14 -3.30
CA PRO A 304 -21.85 7.76 -3.76
C PRO A 304 -20.77 7.61 -4.84
N THR A 305 -19.71 6.91 -4.51
CA THR A 305 -18.60 6.58 -5.41
C THR A 305 -18.33 5.08 -5.34
N GLU A 306 -17.55 4.55 -6.28
CA GLU A 306 -17.14 3.13 -6.28
C GLU A 306 -16.11 2.80 -5.19
N SER A 307 -16.26 3.36 -4.01
CA SER A 307 -15.40 3.09 -2.87
C SER A 307 -15.85 1.84 -2.12
N ALA A 308 -14.91 1.07 -1.64
CA ALA A 308 -15.17 -0.20 -0.98
C ALA A 308 -14.21 -0.48 0.18
N LEU A 309 -14.69 -1.29 1.13
CA LEU A 309 -13.83 -2.03 2.04
C LEU A 309 -13.66 -3.45 1.50
N VAL A 310 -12.42 -3.92 1.47
CA VAL A 310 -12.09 -5.29 1.09
C VAL A 310 -11.53 -6.00 2.30
N ILE A 311 -12.27 -6.99 2.78
CA ILE A 311 -12.01 -7.69 4.03
C ILE A 311 -11.59 -9.12 3.71
N TYR A 312 -10.39 -9.51 4.13
CA TYR A 312 -9.87 -10.86 4.00
C TYR A 312 -9.89 -11.57 5.35
N ASN A 313 -10.55 -12.72 5.42
CA ASN A 313 -10.54 -13.57 6.60
C ASN A 313 -9.25 -14.39 6.62
N VAL A 314 -8.36 -14.09 7.54
CA VAL A 314 -7.05 -14.76 7.65
C VAL A 314 -7.10 -16.07 8.44
N ASP A 315 -8.19 -16.32 9.16
CA ASP A 315 -8.36 -17.51 9.98
C ASP A 315 -9.02 -18.65 9.22
N GLN A 316 -8.86 -19.88 9.72
CA GLN A 316 -9.41 -21.11 9.14
C GLN A 316 -10.88 -21.36 9.56
N GLU A 317 -11.48 -20.43 10.27
CA GLU A 317 -12.86 -20.47 10.73
C GLU A 317 -13.67 -19.36 10.10
N GLN A 318 -14.98 -19.56 9.96
CA GLN A 318 -15.88 -18.54 9.48
C GLN A 318 -15.87 -17.33 10.43
N ALA A 319 -15.67 -16.14 9.90
CA ALA A 319 -15.85 -14.88 10.61
C ALA A 319 -17.27 -14.34 10.43
N THR A 320 -17.70 -13.54 11.40
CA THR A 320 -18.88 -12.69 11.29
C THR A 320 -18.44 -11.23 11.36
N ILE A 321 -18.84 -10.44 10.36
CA ILE A 321 -18.44 -9.04 10.20
C ILE A 321 -19.61 -8.13 10.56
N THR A 322 -19.36 -7.13 11.39
CA THR A 322 -20.30 -6.05 11.71
C THR A 322 -19.62 -4.72 11.53
N ILE A 323 -20.25 -3.80 10.80
CA ILE A 323 -19.74 -2.45 10.57
C ILE A 323 -20.62 -1.44 11.31
N GLU A 324 -19.96 -0.56 12.03
CA GLU A 324 -20.56 0.51 12.81
C GLU A 324 -20.14 1.87 12.24
N ALA A 325 -21.08 2.80 12.14
CA ALA A 325 -20.78 4.21 11.87
C ALA A 325 -20.44 4.94 13.16
N VAL A 326 -19.44 5.80 13.14
CA VAL A 326 -19.01 6.58 14.29
C VAL A 326 -19.66 7.97 14.23
N GLY A 327 -20.49 8.27 15.22
CA GLY A 327 -21.10 9.59 15.38
C GLY A 327 -20.77 10.22 16.74
N PRO A 328 -21.24 11.44 17.01
CA PRO A 328 -20.96 12.14 18.26
C PRO A 328 -21.39 11.40 19.54
N GLY A 329 -22.30 10.42 19.39
CA GLY A 329 -22.73 9.55 20.51
C GLY A 329 -21.95 8.26 20.65
N GLY A 330 -20.91 8.05 19.82
CA GLY A 330 -20.14 6.82 19.71
C GLY A 330 -20.56 5.94 18.53
N PRO A 331 -19.99 4.73 18.43
CA PRO A 331 -20.31 3.79 17.37
C PRO A 331 -21.77 3.33 17.41
N SER A 332 -22.37 3.17 16.25
CA SER A 332 -23.73 2.62 16.07
C SER A 332 -23.74 1.67 14.88
N ALA A 333 -24.34 0.48 15.08
CA ALA A 333 -24.39 -0.52 14.03
C ALA A 333 -25.16 -0.03 12.81
N ILE A 334 -24.65 -0.34 11.61
CA ILE A 334 -25.34 -0.12 10.34
C ILE A 334 -26.17 -1.39 10.08
N PRO A 335 -27.52 -1.34 10.11
CA PRO A 335 -28.36 -2.55 10.08
C PRO A 335 -28.13 -3.44 8.84
N SER A 336 -27.83 -2.85 7.68
CA SER A 336 -27.52 -3.59 6.45
C SER A 336 -26.11 -4.24 6.45
N LEU A 337 -25.24 -3.86 7.38
CA LEU A 337 -23.86 -4.29 7.48
C LEU A 337 -23.57 -4.98 8.82
N THR A 338 -24.55 -5.69 9.34
CA THR A 338 -24.46 -6.42 10.61
C THR A 338 -24.54 -7.93 10.35
N ASP A 339 -23.75 -8.71 11.07
CA ASP A 339 -23.73 -10.18 11.05
C ASP A 339 -23.46 -10.78 9.65
N ILE A 340 -22.58 -10.16 8.86
CA ILE A 340 -22.22 -10.65 7.54
C ILE A 340 -21.27 -11.83 7.67
N PRO A 341 -21.62 -13.02 7.14
CA PRO A 341 -20.73 -14.18 7.23
C PRO A 341 -19.58 -14.06 6.22
N LEU A 342 -18.36 -14.39 6.66
CA LEU A 342 -17.16 -14.44 5.82
C LEU A 342 -16.45 -15.77 6.03
N GLY A 343 -16.44 -16.61 5.01
CA GLY A 343 -15.82 -17.94 5.06
C GLY A 343 -14.31 -17.90 5.35
N PRO A 344 -13.72 -19.03 5.75
CA PRO A 344 -12.28 -19.15 5.95
C PRO A 344 -11.52 -18.81 4.67
N GLY A 345 -10.47 -17.99 4.76
CA GLY A 345 -9.65 -17.59 3.62
C GLY A 345 -10.39 -16.81 2.53
N ALA A 346 -11.64 -16.42 2.76
CA ALA A 346 -12.46 -15.70 1.77
C ALA A 346 -12.22 -14.20 1.81
N VAL A 347 -12.51 -13.55 0.68
CA VAL A 347 -12.52 -12.09 0.51
C VAL A 347 -13.95 -11.60 0.41
N LEU A 348 -14.29 -10.57 1.18
CA LEU A 348 -15.58 -9.88 1.17
C LEU A 348 -15.37 -8.44 0.70
N THR A 349 -16.14 -8.00 -0.29
CA THR A 349 -16.19 -6.60 -0.70
C THR A 349 -17.46 -5.96 -0.16
N ILE A 350 -17.32 -4.85 0.54
CA ILE A 350 -18.41 -4.01 1.03
C ILE A 350 -18.34 -2.67 0.28
N ASP A 351 -19.32 -2.44 -0.59
CA ASP A 351 -19.45 -1.17 -1.27
C ASP A 351 -19.93 -0.09 -0.28
N LEU A 352 -19.22 1.04 -0.22
CA LEU A 352 -19.51 2.15 0.69
C LEU A 352 -20.60 3.08 0.14
N LEU A 353 -21.54 2.53 -0.65
CA LEU A 353 -22.67 3.25 -1.25
C LEU A 353 -23.86 3.38 -0.30
N ALA A 354 -23.89 2.62 0.80
CA ALA A 354 -24.99 2.67 1.76
C ALA A 354 -25.11 4.08 2.34
N PRO A 355 -26.30 4.71 2.34
CA PRO A 355 -26.47 6.07 2.87
C PRO A 355 -25.97 6.25 4.30
N ASP A 356 -26.05 5.19 5.11
CA ASP A 356 -25.62 5.20 6.50
C ASP A 356 -24.09 5.05 6.67
N ALA A 357 -23.36 4.69 5.61
CA ALA A 357 -21.92 4.58 5.57
C ALA A 357 -21.24 5.78 4.90
N LEU A 358 -21.98 6.55 4.09
CA LEU A 358 -21.44 7.69 3.36
C LEU A 358 -20.98 8.80 4.32
N GLY A 359 -19.75 9.28 4.12
CA GLY A 359 -19.19 10.38 4.88
C GLY A 359 -19.01 10.08 6.36
N GLN A 360 -19.01 8.81 6.76
CA GLN A 360 -18.82 8.37 8.13
C GLN A 360 -17.44 7.78 8.34
N GLU A 361 -16.90 7.98 9.53
CA GLU A 361 -15.87 7.12 10.08
C GLU A 361 -16.52 5.78 10.43
N LEU A 362 -15.84 4.67 10.14
CA LEU A 362 -16.39 3.34 10.38
C LEU A 362 -15.50 2.55 11.34
N ILE A 363 -16.16 1.66 12.10
CA ILE A 363 -15.49 0.61 12.85
C ILE A 363 -15.95 -0.74 12.28
N VAL A 364 -15.00 -1.57 11.90
CA VAL A 364 -15.26 -2.95 11.50
C VAL A 364 -14.93 -3.87 12.66
N ASN A 365 -15.91 -4.62 13.13
CA ASN A 365 -15.74 -5.67 14.12
C ASN A 365 -15.89 -7.03 13.44
N ALA A 366 -14.96 -7.92 13.68
CA ALA A 366 -14.98 -9.30 13.21
C ALA A 366 -14.91 -10.27 14.38
N SER A 367 -15.56 -11.43 14.28
CA SER A 367 -15.45 -12.48 15.32
C SER A 367 -14.07 -13.12 15.35
N ASN A 368 -13.34 -13.07 14.23
CA ASN A 368 -12.00 -13.63 14.06
C ASN A 368 -11.08 -12.57 13.49
N ARG A 369 -9.80 -12.88 13.32
CA ARG A 369 -8.85 -11.95 12.75
C ARG A 369 -9.08 -11.77 11.26
N VAL A 370 -9.10 -10.53 10.83
CA VAL A 370 -9.23 -10.14 9.43
C VAL A 370 -8.14 -9.14 9.06
N PHE A 371 -7.91 -8.97 7.77
CA PHE A 371 -7.12 -7.90 7.21
C PHE A 371 -8.01 -7.04 6.30
N ILE A 372 -7.90 -5.73 6.39
CA ILE A 372 -8.78 -4.80 5.68
C ILE A 372 -7.98 -3.79 4.88
N GLU A 373 -8.23 -3.77 3.57
CA GLU A 373 -7.86 -2.69 2.68
C GLU A 373 -9.07 -1.82 2.35
N ARG A 374 -8.83 -0.54 2.16
CA ARG A 374 -9.81 0.42 1.68
C ARG A 374 -9.44 0.82 0.25
N SER A 375 -10.40 0.67 -0.65
CA SER A 375 -10.31 1.12 -2.04
C SER A 375 -11.20 2.33 -2.22
N LEU A 376 -10.60 3.47 -2.54
CA LEU A 376 -11.31 4.73 -2.73
C LEU A 376 -11.25 5.14 -4.20
N GLU A 377 -12.38 5.59 -4.75
CA GLU A 377 -12.43 6.17 -6.08
C GLU A 377 -11.49 7.38 -6.14
N ARG A 378 -10.71 7.46 -7.19
CA ARG A 378 -9.79 8.59 -7.40
C ARG A 378 -10.57 9.79 -7.91
N GLY A 379 -10.21 10.99 -7.40
CA GLY A 379 -10.73 12.24 -7.93
C GLY A 379 -10.30 12.55 -9.35
N GLY A 380 -10.68 13.70 -9.87
CA GLY A 380 -10.28 14.18 -11.20
C GLY A 380 -10.90 13.40 -12.38
N GLY A 381 -11.92 12.57 -12.15
CA GLY A 381 -12.55 11.75 -13.18
C GLY A 381 -11.73 10.55 -13.63
N LEU A 382 -10.70 10.15 -12.87
CA LEU A 382 -9.91 8.95 -13.14
C LEU A 382 -10.65 7.69 -12.71
N SER A 383 -10.60 6.63 -13.52
CA SER A 383 -11.21 5.34 -13.22
C SER A 383 -10.43 4.51 -12.20
N GLY A 384 -9.21 4.92 -11.83
CA GLY A 384 -8.40 4.25 -10.83
C GLY A 384 -8.91 4.47 -9.41
N ARG A 385 -8.31 3.75 -8.47
CA ARG A 385 -8.62 3.85 -7.05
C ARG A 385 -7.36 4.13 -6.24
N SER A 386 -7.50 4.90 -5.17
CA SER A 386 -6.46 5.02 -4.15
C SER A 386 -6.64 3.89 -3.16
N GLY A 387 -5.63 3.07 -2.98
CA GLY A 387 -5.63 2.00 -1.99
C GLY A 387 -4.95 2.44 -0.70
N SER A 388 -5.50 2.03 0.42
CA SER A 388 -4.85 2.18 1.73
C SER A 388 -5.33 1.09 2.69
N TRP A 389 -4.60 0.86 3.76
CA TRP A 389 -5.06 -0.04 4.82
C TRP A 389 -6.05 0.67 5.74
N ALA A 390 -6.98 -0.09 6.30
CA ALA A 390 -7.63 0.31 7.53
C ALA A 390 -6.63 0.19 8.70
N LEU A 391 -6.92 0.81 9.83
CA LEU A 391 -6.03 0.81 10.98
C LEU A 391 -6.53 -0.18 12.03
N PRO A 392 -5.73 -1.19 12.43
CA PRO A 392 -6.12 -2.11 13.47
C PRO A 392 -6.28 -1.35 14.79
N ALA A 393 -7.36 -1.62 15.52
CA ALA A 393 -7.48 -1.13 16.88
C ALA A 393 -6.42 -1.81 17.74
N SER A 394 -5.67 -1.03 18.51
CA SER A 394 -4.79 -1.59 19.53
C SER A 394 -5.65 -2.35 20.55
N ASP A 395 -5.27 -3.57 20.87
CA ASP A 395 -5.86 -4.29 22.00
C ASP A 395 -5.70 -3.43 23.26
N SER A 396 -6.83 -2.98 23.81
CA SER A 396 -6.89 -2.15 25.04
C SER A 396 -6.74 -3.01 26.28
#